data_d99a88319b247857774c7040248e55b3
#
_entry.id   d99a88319b247857774c7040248e55b3
#
_cell.length_a   1.000
_cell.length_b   1.000
_cell.length_c   1.000
_cell.angle_alpha   90.00
_cell.angle_beta   90.00
_cell.angle_gamma   90.00
#
_symmetry.space_group_name_H-M   'P 1'
#
loop_
_entity.id
_entity.type
_entity.pdbx_description
1 polymer ?
#
loop_
_entity_poly.entity_id
_entity_poly.type
_entity_poly.pdbx_seq_one_letter_code
_entity_poly.pdbx_strand_id
1 'polypeptide(L)'
;MSFRVEFTESARKELKKLDIYTQKIILLWLHKNLEGCEDPRIHGKPLSANRVGQWRYRIGDYRVIAKIEDDKLIVLVIAVGHRREVYDR
;
A
#
# COMPACT_ATOMS: atom_id res chain seq x y z
N MET A 1 -2.33 16.30 11.64
CA MET A 1 -3.27 15.78 10.63
C MET A 1 -2.92 14.36 10.31
N SER A 2 -3.92 13.52 10.10
CA SER A 2 -3.69 12.09 9.95
C SER A 2 -4.22 11.58 8.62
N PHE A 3 -3.49 10.63 8.05
CA PHE A 3 -3.87 10.00 6.81
C PHE A 3 -4.83 8.85 7.04
N ARG A 4 -5.65 8.54 6.03
CA ARG A 4 -6.50 7.36 6.01
C ARG A 4 -6.03 6.45 4.89
N VAL A 5 -6.20 5.15 5.09
CA VAL A 5 -5.90 4.15 4.07
C VAL A 5 -7.18 3.83 3.32
N GLU A 6 -7.12 3.91 2.00
CA GLU A 6 -8.22 3.52 1.13
C GLU A 6 -7.69 2.58 0.05
N PHE A 7 -8.58 1.80 -0.55
CA PHE A 7 -8.22 0.84 -1.58
C PHE A 7 -8.99 1.13 -2.86
N THR A 8 -8.32 1.02 -4.00
CA THR A 8 -9.04 0.95 -5.26
C THR A 8 -9.74 -0.39 -5.34
N GLU A 9 -10.73 -0.50 -6.22
CA GLU A 9 -11.42 -1.77 -6.41
C GLU A 9 -10.48 -2.87 -6.88
N SER A 10 -9.56 -2.55 -7.79
CA SER A 10 -8.60 -3.54 -8.28
C SER A 10 -7.65 -4.00 -7.19
N ALA A 11 -7.19 -3.09 -6.33
CA ALA A 11 -6.34 -3.47 -5.19
C ALA A 11 -7.09 -4.37 -4.22
N ARG A 12 -8.36 -4.06 -3.97
CA ARG A 12 -9.19 -4.87 -3.09
C ARG A 12 -9.36 -6.28 -3.63
N LYS A 13 -9.56 -6.41 -4.94
CA LYS A 13 -9.67 -7.72 -5.58
C LYS A 13 -8.37 -8.49 -5.49
N GLU A 14 -7.24 -7.81 -5.68
CA GLU A 14 -5.93 -8.45 -5.55
C GLU A 14 -5.72 -8.97 -4.14
N LEU A 15 -6.06 -8.17 -3.13
CA LEU A 15 -5.94 -8.58 -1.74
C LEU A 15 -6.78 -9.83 -1.46
N LYS A 16 -8.00 -9.87 -1.99
CA LYS A 16 -8.92 -11.00 -1.75
C LYS A 16 -8.46 -12.30 -2.40
N LYS A 17 -7.56 -12.24 -3.38
CA LYS A 17 -7.00 -13.44 -4.00
C LYS A 17 -5.95 -14.12 -3.14
N LEU A 18 -5.44 -13.43 -2.13
CA LEU A 18 -4.45 -13.99 -1.22
C LEU A 18 -5.15 -14.84 -0.16
N ASP A 19 -4.39 -15.75 0.45
CA ASP A 19 -4.95 -16.54 1.54
C ASP A 19 -5.35 -15.62 2.70
N ILE A 20 -6.28 -16.09 3.52
CA ILE A 20 -6.86 -15.24 4.57
C ILE A 20 -5.81 -14.79 5.59
N TYR A 21 -4.83 -15.63 5.88
CA TYR A 21 -3.78 -15.29 6.82
C TYR A 21 -2.94 -14.12 6.30
N THR A 22 -2.56 -14.18 5.02
CA THR A 22 -1.78 -13.10 4.38
C THR A 22 -2.59 -11.81 4.32
N GLN A 23 -3.89 -11.90 4.01
CA GLN A 23 -4.76 -10.73 4.01
C GLN A 23 -4.74 -10.04 5.37
N LYS A 24 -4.85 -10.81 6.44
CA LYS A 24 -4.85 -10.26 7.80
C LYS A 24 -3.54 -9.57 8.15
N ILE A 25 -2.42 -10.18 7.77
CA ILE A 25 -1.10 -9.59 8.03
C ILE A 25 -0.97 -8.26 7.32
N ILE A 26 -1.36 -8.19 6.05
CA ILE A 26 -1.27 -6.96 5.27
C ILE A 26 -2.17 -5.88 5.87
N LEU A 27 -3.42 -6.22 6.17
CA LEU A 27 -4.37 -5.27 6.74
C LEU A 27 -3.91 -4.76 8.10
N LEU A 28 -3.39 -5.65 8.94
CA LEU A 28 -2.87 -5.24 10.25
C LEU A 28 -1.69 -4.29 10.10
N TRP A 29 -0.79 -4.57 9.17
CA TRP A 29 0.36 -3.71 8.94
C TRP A 29 -0.07 -2.32 8.47
N LEU A 30 -1.00 -2.27 7.53
CA LEU A 30 -1.52 -1.00 7.02
C LEU A 30 -2.22 -0.21 8.11
N HIS A 31 -3.01 -0.89 8.93
CA HIS A 31 -3.70 -0.25 10.03
C HIS A 31 -2.72 0.29 11.07
N LYS A 32 -1.73 -0.51 11.44
CA LYS A 32 -0.78 -0.13 12.47
C LYS A 32 0.14 1.01 12.04
N ASN A 33 0.59 1.00 10.79
CA ASN A 33 1.63 1.92 10.33
C ASN A 33 1.10 3.11 9.52
N LEU A 34 0.02 2.96 8.81
CA LEU A 34 -0.45 4.00 7.90
C LEU A 34 -1.76 4.64 8.31
N GLU A 35 -2.70 3.87 8.84
CA GLU A 35 -3.98 4.44 9.26
C GLU A 35 -3.75 5.38 10.44
N GLY A 36 -4.10 6.64 10.25
CA GLY A 36 -3.91 7.65 11.29
C GLY A 36 -2.50 8.20 11.39
N CYS A 37 -1.58 7.82 10.49
CA CYS A 37 -0.21 8.31 10.55
C CYS A 37 -0.10 9.76 10.08
N GLU A 38 0.97 10.44 10.50
CA GLU A 38 1.23 11.80 10.06
C GLU A 38 2.07 11.85 8.79
N ASP A 39 2.98 10.89 8.62
CA ASP A 39 3.85 10.83 7.46
C ASP A 39 3.93 9.42 6.90
N PRO A 40 3.14 9.13 5.86
CA PRO A 40 3.12 7.78 5.29
C PRO A 40 4.39 7.41 4.52
N ARG A 41 5.26 8.37 4.23
CA ARG A 41 6.46 8.11 3.45
C ARG A 41 7.57 7.43 4.23
N ILE A 42 7.57 7.57 5.55
CA ILE A 42 8.66 7.00 6.37
C ILE A 42 8.63 5.47 6.42
N HIS A 43 7.49 4.86 6.09
CA HIS A 43 7.32 3.41 6.19
C HIS A 43 7.58 2.67 4.88
N GLY A 44 7.97 3.38 3.83
CA GLY A 44 8.17 2.77 2.53
C GLY A 44 9.18 3.53 1.70
N LYS A 45 9.19 3.27 0.40
CA LYS A 45 10.13 3.88 -0.53
C LYS A 45 9.41 4.33 -1.80
N PRO A 46 9.91 5.38 -2.46
CA PRO A 46 9.33 5.80 -3.73
C PRO A 46 9.60 4.77 -4.82
N LEU A 47 8.71 4.69 -5.77
CA LEU A 47 8.94 3.92 -6.98
C LEU A 47 9.82 4.73 -7.94
N SER A 48 10.19 4.11 -9.09
CA SER A 48 11.04 4.73 -10.08
C SER A 48 10.46 6.04 -10.60
N ALA A 49 11.28 6.81 -11.33
CA ALA A 49 10.90 8.11 -11.86
C ALA A 49 9.64 8.08 -12.72
N ASN A 50 9.35 6.93 -13.35
CA ASN A 50 8.16 6.78 -14.21
C ASN A 50 6.86 6.70 -13.42
N ARG A 51 6.95 6.57 -12.10
CA ARG A 51 5.77 6.41 -11.23
C ARG A 51 5.79 7.44 -10.13
N VAL A 52 5.92 8.69 -10.52
CA VAL A 52 5.95 9.81 -9.58
C VAL A 52 4.69 9.82 -8.73
N GLY A 53 4.86 10.02 -7.43
CA GLY A 53 3.73 10.04 -6.49
C GLY A 53 3.33 8.68 -5.98
N GLN A 54 3.93 7.61 -6.50
CA GLN A 54 3.63 6.27 -6.01
C GLN A 54 4.68 5.81 -5.01
N TRP A 55 4.22 5.06 -4.01
CA TRP A 55 5.04 4.62 -2.89
C TRP A 55 4.88 3.13 -2.68
N ARG A 56 5.95 2.47 -2.29
CA ARG A 56 5.98 1.03 -2.10
C ARG A 56 6.15 0.71 -0.63
N TYR A 57 5.30 -0.18 -0.13
CA TYR A 57 5.41 -0.70 1.22
C TYR A 57 5.69 -2.19 1.16
N ARG A 58 6.68 -2.63 1.92
CA ARG A 58 7.10 -4.03 1.94
C ARG A 58 6.57 -4.69 3.20
N ILE A 59 5.79 -5.76 3.02
CA ILE A 59 5.19 -6.49 4.14
C ILE A 59 5.54 -7.96 3.93
N GLY A 60 6.63 -8.43 4.57
CA GLY A 60 7.14 -9.77 4.32
C GLY A 60 7.53 -9.95 2.86
N ASP A 61 6.98 -10.96 2.23
CA ASP A 61 7.22 -11.24 0.80
C ASP A 61 6.23 -10.53 -0.11
N TYR A 62 5.37 -9.70 0.46
CA TYR A 62 4.35 -9.00 -0.29
C TYR A 62 4.66 -7.53 -0.39
N ARG A 63 4.11 -6.91 -1.43
CA ARG A 63 4.27 -5.48 -1.65
C ARG A 63 2.92 -4.82 -1.85
N VAL A 64 2.82 -3.63 -1.31
CA VAL A 64 1.66 -2.78 -1.47
C VAL A 64 2.14 -1.51 -2.17
N ILE A 65 1.51 -1.18 -3.28
CA ILE A 65 1.77 0.05 -3.99
C ILE A 65 0.63 1.01 -3.70
N ALA A 66 0.98 2.23 -3.32
CA ALA A 66 -0.02 3.23 -2.99
C ALA A 66 0.33 4.56 -3.62
N LYS A 67 -0.69 5.35 -3.86
CA LYS A 67 -0.56 6.74 -4.25
C LYS A 67 -0.85 7.58 -3.02
N ILE A 68 0.08 8.46 -2.66
CA ILE A 68 -0.10 9.33 -1.50
C ILE A 68 -0.72 10.63 -1.98
N GLU A 69 -1.92 10.90 -1.53
CA GLU A 69 -2.66 12.11 -1.88
C GLU A 69 -2.62 13.06 -0.68
N ASP A 70 -1.62 13.94 -0.66
CA ASP A 70 -1.37 14.81 0.48
C ASP A 70 -2.52 15.79 0.73
N ASP A 71 -3.10 16.31 -0.33
CA ASP A 71 -4.19 17.28 -0.22
C ASP A 71 -5.45 16.68 0.42
N LYS A 72 -5.63 15.38 0.27
CA LYS A 72 -6.78 14.66 0.82
C LYS A 72 -6.44 13.87 2.08
N LEU A 73 -5.16 13.78 2.43
CA LEU A 73 -4.65 12.97 3.53
C LEU A 73 -5.07 11.50 3.36
N ILE A 74 -4.87 10.98 2.15
CA ILE A 74 -5.23 9.61 1.80
C ILE A 74 -4.01 8.86 1.29
N VAL A 75 -3.82 7.65 1.78
CA VAL A 75 -2.91 6.66 1.20
C VAL A 75 -3.79 5.71 0.41
N LEU A 76 -3.81 5.89 -0.90
CA LEU A 76 -4.68 5.09 -1.78
C LEU A 76 -3.92 3.87 -2.28
N VAL A 77 -4.28 2.69 -1.78
CA VAL A 77 -3.66 1.44 -2.20
C VAL A 77 -4.17 1.09 -3.59
N ILE A 78 -3.24 0.98 -4.55
CA ILE A 78 -3.59 0.72 -5.95
C ILE A 78 -3.19 -0.67 -6.42
N ALA A 79 -2.27 -1.34 -5.73
CA ALA A 79 -1.86 -2.70 -6.08
C ALA A 79 -1.37 -3.45 -4.86
N VAL A 80 -1.67 -4.74 -4.80
CA VAL A 80 -1.24 -5.64 -3.74
C VAL A 80 -0.84 -6.96 -4.38
N GLY A 81 0.31 -7.50 -4.00
CA GLY A 81 0.71 -8.79 -4.54
C GLY A 81 2.06 -9.24 -4.02
N HIS A 82 2.44 -10.44 -4.45
CA HIS A 82 3.75 -10.97 -4.16
C HIS A 82 4.81 -10.07 -4.78
N ARG A 83 5.94 -9.89 -4.13
CA ARG A 83 6.97 -8.96 -4.56
C ARG A 83 7.40 -9.16 -6.03
N ARG A 84 7.38 -10.39 -6.53
CA ARG A 84 7.75 -10.68 -7.92
C ARG A 84 6.72 -10.16 -8.91
N GLU A 85 5.45 -10.27 -8.57
CA GLU A 85 4.36 -9.85 -9.46
C GLU A 85 4.22 -8.34 -9.51
N VAL A 86 4.29 -7.70 -8.36
CA VAL A 86 4.08 -6.26 -8.26
C VAL A 86 5.30 -5.49 -8.78
N TYR A 87 6.49 -6.07 -8.64
CA TYR A 87 7.72 -5.40 -9.03
C TYR A 87 7.86 -5.22 -10.54
N ASP A 88 7.31 -6.14 -11.31
CA ASP A 88 7.45 -6.15 -12.77
C ASP A 88 6.41 -5.32 -13.50
N ARG A 89 5.55 -4.65 -12.78
CA ARG A 89 4.48 -3.82 -13.37
C ARG A 89 4.94 -2.44 -13.78
#